data_b3e7618720ed7bed67d1d333df314e8c
#
_entry.id   b3e7618720ed7bed67d1d333df314e8c
#
_cell.length_a   1.000
_cell.length_b   1.000
_cell.length_c   1.000
_cell.angle_alpha   90.00
_cell.angle_beta   90.00
_cell.angle_gamma   90.00
#
_symmetry.space_group_name_H-M   'P 1'
#
loop_
_entity.id
_entity.type
_entity.pdbx_description
1 polymer ?
#
loop_
_entity_poly.entity_id
_entity_poly.type
_entity_poly.pdbx_seq_one_letter_code
_entity_poly.pdbx_strand_id
1 'polypeptide(L)'
;MKKILFVMLAALALFAVPAMAQKVKIGVSIPSADHGWTGGLVYYAQMAIKDISAKDKNVQFTLALADSPQKQVSDVEDLMVKGVNALVVLAYDSSTITPTIKKAKDKGIYVVSVDRGLTDPVQDVYIAGDNPGLGKVAAEYMGAAMGGKGNMVVLEGIPSVINTERVQAFNDVMKAKYPGIKILDSQPADWSTQKGLEVMQTYLQKYPQIDAVWAQDDDVLIGVLQAYRESGRKDIKLMIGGAGSKQMIKRVMDGDPLVQADVTYPPSMIYPAINLAVLGVRGQNLPGFIQKKLPSEIIISAELINKANAKQYYDPNSMF
;
A
#
# COMPACT_ATOMS: atom_id res chain seq x y z
N MET A 1 -41.55 64.12 43.43
CA MET A 1 -40.26 63.46 43.69
C MET A 1 -40.19 62.20 42.89
N LYS A 2 -39.58 62.24 41.64
CA LYS A 2 -39.47 61.11 40.73
C LYS A 2 -38.08 60.56 40.89
N LYS A 3 -37.97 59.29 41.30
CA LYS A 3 -36.71 58.55 41.37
C LYS A 3 -36.40 58.02 40.02
N ILE A 4 -35.33 58.48 39.38
CA ILE A 4 -34.78 57.95 38.13
C ILE A 4 -33.89 56.77 38.48
N LEU A 5 -34.28 55.58 38.00
CA LEU A 5 -33.50 54.37 38.18
C LEU A 5 -32.56 54.24 36.96
N PHE A 6 -31.26 54.43 37.19
CA PHE A 6 -30.23 54.20 36.16
C PHE A 6 -29.93 52.68 36.05
N VAL A 7 -30.36 52.06 34.96
CA VAL A 7 -29.96 50.68 34.66
C VAL A 7 -28.66 50.76 33.88
N MET A 8 -27.55 50.38 34.54
CA MET A 8 -26.26 50.17 33.90
C MET A 8 -26.30 48.86 33.13
N LEU A 9 -26.43 48.91 31.80
CA LEU A 9 -26.27 47.76 30.91
C LEU A 9 -24.77 47.53 30.71
N ALA A 10 -24.16 46.62 31.46
CA ALA A 10 -22.81 46.16 31.22
C ALA A 10 -22.80 45.28 29.94
N ALA A 11 -22.38 45.84 28.83
CA ALA A 11 -22.12 45.08 27.59
C ALA A 11 -20.87 44.20 27.83
N LEU A 12 -21.09 42.91 28.10
CA LEU A 12 -20.04 41.91 28.00
C LEU A 12 -19.70 41.76 26.52
N ALA A 13 -18.69 42.48 26.05
CA ALA A 13 -18.03 42.21 24.80
C ALA A 13 -17.29 40.85 24.95
N LEU A 14 -17.93 39.75 24.56
CA LEU A 14 -17.28 38.49 24.30
C LEU A 14 -16.27 38.75 23.20
N PHE A 15 -15.02 39.02 23.57
CA PHE A 15 -13.90 38.87 22.64
C PHE A 15 -13.85 37.42 22.24
N ALA A 16 -14.44 37.07 21.08
CA ALA A 16 -14.16 35.84 20.42
C ALA A 16 -12.67 35.88 20.04
N VAL A 17 -11.82 35.38 20.95
CA VAL A 17 -10.42 35.06 20.60
C VAL A 17 -10.51 34.11 19.41
N PRO A 18 -9.98 34.48 18.23
CA PRO A 18 -9.94 33.54 17.14
C PRO A 18 -9.21 32.31 17.68
N ALA A 19 -9.89 31.17 17.72
CA ALA A 19 -9.26 29.90 18.06
C ALA A 19 -8.09 29.73 17.08
N MET A 20 -6.88 30.07 17.55
CA MET A 20 -5.68 29.79 16.75
C MET A 20 -5.73 28.31 16.45
N ALA A 21 -5.89 27.97 15.16
CA ALA A 21 -5.97 26.59 14.74
C ALA A 21 -4.76 25.86 15.33
N GLN A 22 -5.03 24.91 16.23
CA GLN A 22 -3.99 24.20 16.96
C GLN A 22 -3.04 23.57 15.94
N LYS A 23 -1.74 23.84 16.08
CA LYS A 23 -0.71 23.23 15.24
C LYS A 23 -0.78 21.71 15.40
N VAL A 24 -1.00 21.01 14.31
CA VAL A 24 -1.07 19.57 14.25
C VAL A 24 0.29 19.02 13.82
N LYS A 25 0.87 18.14 14.63
CA LYS A 25 2.13 17.46 14.31
C LYS A 25 1.85 16.01 13.93
N ILE A 26 2.24 15.61 12.73
CA ILE A 26 2.07 14.26 12.19
C ILE A 26 3.43 13.60 12.06
N GLY A 27 3.61 12.44 12.70
CA GLY A 27 4.74 11.55 12.47
C GLY A 27 4.38 10.55 11.39
N VAL A 28 5.27 10.36 10.43
CA VAL A 28 5.15 9.30 9.41
C VAL A 28 6.35 8.40 9.56
N SER A 29 6.14 7.13 9.91
CA SER A 29 7.20 6.12 10.08
C SER A 29 6.95 4.95 9.14
N ILE A 30 7.84 4.77 8.18
CA ILE A 30 7.73 3.77 7.12
C ILE A 30 9.11 3.15 6.86
N PRO A 31 9.19 1.93 6.27
CA PRO A 31 10.45 1.38 5.81
C PRO A 31 11.14 2.30 4.78
N SER A 32 12.47 2.28 4.77
CA SER A 32 13.25 2.88 3.69
C SER A 32 13.01 2.14 2.37
N ALA A 33 13.37 2.78 1.26
CA ALA A 33 13.21 2.19 -0.07
C ALA A 33 14.24 1.06 -0.27
N ASP A 34 13.81 -0.17 -0.08
CA ASP A 34 14.60 -1.39 -0.27
C ASP A 34 14.23 -2.16 -1.55
N HIS A 35 13.06 -1.87 -2.13
CA HIS A 35 12.57 -2.37 -3.41
C HIS A 35 11.65 -1.33 -4.08
N GLY A 36 11.20 -1.58 -5.31
CA GLY A 36 10.47 -0.60 -6.10
C GLY A 36 9.19 -0.09 -5.42
N TRP A 37 8.37 -1.00 -4.87
CA TRP A 37 7.12 -0.63 -4.21
C TRP A 37 7.33 0.28 -3.00
N THR A 38 8.32 0.00 -2.12
CA THR A 38 8.64 0.87 -0.98
C THR A 38 9.24 2.20 -1.44
N GLY A 39 9.98 2.20 -2.55
CA GLY A 39 10.43 3.43 -3.21
C GLY A 39 9.25 4.32 -3.63
N GLY A 40 8.24 3.71 -4.26
CA GLY A 40 6.98 4.38 -4.59
C GLY A 40 6.24 4.92 -3.36
N LEU A 41 6.19 4.13 -2.28
CA LEU A 41 5.57 4.54 -1.03
C LEU A 41 6.23 5.80 -0.44
N VAL A 42 7.58 5.85 -0.40
CA VAL A 42 8.34 7.02 0.07
C VAL A 42 8.04 8.24 -0.80
N TYR A 43 8.01 8.06 -2.13
CA TYR A 43 7.68 9.12 -3.08
C TYR A 43 6.29 9.72 -2.80
N TYR A 44 5.25 8.90 -2.67
CA TYR A 44 3.89 9.37 -2.41
C TYR A 44 3.72 9.94 -1.00
N ALA A 45 4.48 9.46 0.00
CA ALA A 45 4.50 10.07 1.34
C ALA A 45 5.07 11.49 1.29
N GLN A 46 6.20 11.70 0.59
CA GLN A 46 6.80 13.01 0.41
C GLN A 46 5.89 13.95 -0.38
N MET A 47 5.20 13.44 -1.41
CA MET A 47 4.22 14.21 -2.18
C MET A 47 3.05 14.66 -1.30
N ALA A 48 2.46 13.77 -0.51
CA ALA A 48 1.38 14.12 0.41
C ALA A 48 1.81 15.19 1.42
N ILE A 49 2.99 15.02 2.03
CA ILE A 49 3.57 15.99 2.98
C ILE A 49 3.73 17.36 2.31
N LYS A 50 4.29 17.41 1.12
CA LYS A 50 4.48 18.65 0.35
C LYS A 50 3.15 19.35 0.07
N ASP A 51 2.18 18.59 -0.45
CA ASP A 51 0.88 19.14 -0.88
C ASP A 51 0.04 19.65 0.29
N ILE A 52 0.02 18.89 1.39
CA ILE A 52 -0.70 19.29 2.60
C ILE A 52 -0.03 20.52 3.25
N SER A 53 1.31 20.52 3.37
CA SER A 53 2.06 21.65 3.94
C SER A 53 1.94 22.94 3.10
N ALA A 54 1.73 22.81 1.80
CA ALA A 54 1.48 23.96 0.93
C ALA A 54 0.11 24.59 1.21
N LYS A 55 -0.91 23.76 1.45
CA LYS A 55 -2.31 24.17 1.65
C LYS A 55 -2.60 24.56 3.09
N ASP A 56 -1.94 23.95 4.07
CA ASP A 56 -2.22 24.12 5.49
C ASP A 56 -0.94 24.32 6.31
N LYS A 57 -0.66 25.56 6.68
CA LYS A 57 0.53 25.97 7.46
C LYS A 57 0.46 25.56 8.94
N ASN A 58 -0.69 25.08 9.41
CA ASN A 58 -0.88 24.60 10.77
C ASN A 58 -0.59 23.11 10.93
N VAL A 59 -0.22 22.40 9.85
CA VAL A 59 0.21 21.00 9.90
C VAL A 59 1.72 20.92 9.72
N GLN A 60 2.38 20.22 10.64
CA GLN A 60 3.81 19.93 10.58
C GLN A 60 4.03 18.43 10.47
N PHE A 61 4.96 18.02 9.64
CA PHE A 61 5.28 16.61 9.42
C PHE A 61 6.70 16.29 9.84
N THR A 62 6.89 15.07 10.35
CA THR A 62 8.20 14.44 10.51
C THR A 62 8.14 13.08 9.84
N LEU A 63 8.90 12.90 8.76
CA LEU A 63 9.06 11.62 8.08
C LEU A 63 10.30 10.91 8.63
N ALA A 64 10.11 9.69 9.09
CA ALA A 64 11.18 8.78 9.54
C ALA A 64 11.18 7.54 8.64
N LEU A 65 12.35 7.25 8.08
CA LEU A 65 12.59 6.09 7.22
C LEU A 65 13.45 5.09 7.97
N ALA A 66 12.91 3.89 8.19
CA ALA A 66 13.58 2.84 8.95
C ALA A 66 14.21 1.80 8.01
N ASP A 67 15.44 1.41 8.28
CA ASP A 67 16.16 0.34 7.59
C ASP A 67 16.12 -1.01 8.34
N SER A 68 15.48 -1.01 9.51
CA SER A 68 15.33 -2.20 10.35
C SER A 68 14.12 -2.08 11.28
N PRO A 69 13.58 -3.22 11.81
CA PRO A 69 12.50 -3.18 12.80
C PRO A 69 12.86 -2.38 14.05
N GLN A 70 14.07 -2.53 14.56
CA GLN A 70 14.57 -1.84 15.76
C GLN A 70 14.70 -0.34 15.53
N LYS A 71 15.18 0.07 14.34
CA LYS A 71 15.25 1.47 13.96
C LYS A 71 13.86 2.09 13.93
N GLN A 72 12.86 1.36 13.40
CA GLN A 72 11.50 1.85 13.37
C GLN A 72 10.92 2.06 14.78
N VAL A 73 11.18 1.16 15.71
CA VAL A 73 10.78 1.32 17.12
C VAL A 73 11.36 2.61 17.69
N SER A 74 12.68 2.81 17.54
CA SER A 74 13.35 4.03 18.01
C SER A 74 12.78 5.29 17.36
N ASP A 75 12.54 5.27 16.05
CA ASP A 75 11.95 6.40 15.32
C ASP A 75 10.56 6.78 15.83
N VAL A 76 9.71 5.79 16.13
CA VAL A 76 8.38 6.03 16.68
C VAL A 76 8.48 6.59 18.11
N GLU A 77 9.41 6.10 18.93
CA GLU A 77 9.65 6.64 20.28
C GLU A 77 10.12 8.10 20.20
N ASP A 78 11.01 8.44 19.28
CA ASP A 78 11.45 9.81 19.02
C ASP A 78 10.30 10.72 18.57
N LEU A 79 9.42 10.22 17.68
CA LEU A 79 8.22 10.95 17.26
C LEU A 79 7.28 11.24 18.44
N MET A 80 7.10 10.26 19.34
CA MET A 80 6.33 10.47 20.57
C MET A 80 6.96 11.55 21.47
N VAL A 81 8.29 11.56 21.62
CA VAL A 81 9.02 12.60 22.40
C VAL A 81 8.86 13.98 21.75
N LYS A 82 8.86 14.08 20.42
CA LYS A 82 8.60 15.32 19.69
C LYS A 82 7.15 15.82 19.82
N GLY A 83 6.29 15.05 20.48
CA GLY A 83 4.91 15.42 20.74
C GLY A 83 4.03 15.44 19.51
N VAL A 84 4.12 14.40 18.66
CA VAL A 84 3.20 14.24 17.53
C VAL A 84 1.78 13.98 18.04
N ASN A 85 0.79 14.49 17.30
CA ASN A 85 -0.62 14.29 17.59
C ASN A 85 -1.17 13.06 16.87
N ALA A 86 -0.55 12.68 15.74
CA ALA A 86 -0.84 11.44 15.04
C ALA A 86 0.42 10.77 14.52
N LEU A 87 0.30 9.45 14.31
CA LEU A 87 1.27 8.59 13.64
C LEU A 87 0.61 7.95 12.43
N VAL A 88 1.30 8.00 11.29
CA VAL A 88 1.04 7.15 10.13
C VAL A 88 2.16 6.13 10.09
N VAL A 89 1.82 4.84 10.17
CA VAL A 89 2.81 3.78 10.27
C VAL A 89 2.54 2.68 9.24
N LEU A 90 3.56 2.36 8.44
CA LEU A 90 3.65 1.09 7.75
C LEU A 90 4.71 0.26 8.49
N ALA A 91 4.30 -0.85 9.07
CA ALA A 91 5.19 -1.68 9.88
C ALA A 91 6.33 -2.26 9.04
N TYR A 92 7.58 -2.11 9.49
CA TYR A 92 8.70 -2.90 8.98
C TYR A 92 8.48 -4.38 9.33
N ASP A 93 8.21 -4.64 10.61
CA ASP A 93 7.76 -5.91 11.18
C ASP A 93 6.62 -5.64 12.17
N SER A 94 5.47 -6.26 11.93
CA SER A 94 4.24 -6.01 12.71
C SER A 94 4.39 -6.40 14.17
N SER A 95 5.07 -7.50 14.46
CA SER A 95 5.22 -8.00 15.83
C SER A 95 6.12 -7.10 16.66
N THR A 96 7.20 -6.60 16.07
CA THR A 96 8.17 -5.75 16.73
C THR A 96 7.62 -4.36 17.04
N ILE A 97 6.85 -3.77 16.11
CA ILE A 97 6.37 -2.37 16.27
C ILE A 97 5.08 -2.26 17.11
N THR A 98 4.21 -3.28 17.11
CA THR A 98 2.89 -3.21 17.76
C THR A 98 2.95 -2.76 19.23
N PRO A 99 3.86 -3.25 20.10
CA PRO A 99 3.95 -2.77 21.48
C PRO A 99 4.23 -1.26 21.60
N THR A 100 5.04 -0.71 20.68
CA THR A 100 5.38 0.72 20.67
C THR A 100 4.18 1.56 20.18
N ILE A 101 3.44 1.07 19.20
CA ILE A 101 2.22 1.74 18.75
C ILE A 101 1.15 1.73 19.84
N LYS A 102 1.05 0.65 20.63
CA LYS A 102 0.16 0.62 21.80
C LYS A 102 0.50 1.70 22.82
N LYS A 103 1.79 1.89 23.14
CA LYS A 103 2.25 3.01 23.99
C LYS A 103 1.87 4.37 23.41
N ALA A 104 1.91 4.53 22.08
CA ALA A 104 1.47 5.78 21.44
C ALA A 104 -0.04 6.00 21.61
N LYS A 105 -0.85 4.94 21.46
CA LYS A 105 -2.29 5.00 21.71
C LYS A 105 -2.61 5.36 23.15
N ASP A 106 -1.92 4.77 24.12
CA ASP A 106 -2.10 5.05 25.55
C ASP A 106 -1.79 6.53 25.88
N LYS A 107 -0.96 7.20 25.09
CA LYS A 107 -0.68 8.64 25.16
C LYS A 107 -1.71 9.50 24.40
N GLY A 108 -2.75 8.91 23.82
CA GLY A 108 -3.78 9.63 23.07
C GLY A 108 -3.36 10.04 21.65
N ILE A 109 -2.29 9.48 21.11
CA ILE A 109 -1.86 9.75 19.75
C ILE A 109 -2.79 9.01 18.77
N TYR A 110 -3.29 9.73 17.76
CA TYR A 110 -4.11 9.14 16.70
C TYR A 110 -3.24 8.29 15.77
N VAL A 111 -3.66 7.07 15.48
CA VAL A 111 -2.84 6.12 14.68
C VAL A 111 -3.55 5.70 13.41
N VAL A 112 -2.89 5.89 12.27
CA VAL A 112 -3.25 5.31 10.97
C VAL A 112 -2.22 4.26 10.60
N SER A 113 -2.63 2.99 10.52
CA SER A 113 -1.81 1.89 10.05
C SER A 113 -2.01 1.67 8.56
N VAL A 114 -0.93 1.42 7.83
CA VAL A 114 -0.92 1.29 6.37
C VAL A 114 -0.38 -0.08 5.98
N ASP A 115 -1.03 -0.75 5.03
CA ASP A 115 -0.61 -1.99 4.38
C ASP A 115 -0.39 -3.16 5.35
N ARG A 116 0.83 -3.31 5.87
CA ARG A 116 1.15 -4.31 6.88
C ARG A 116 0.48 -3.92 8.20
N GLY A 117 -0.56 -4.64 8.59
CA GLY A 117 -1.29 -4.39 9.83
C GLY A 117 -0.43 -4.55 11.09
N LEU A 118 -1.02 -4.26 12.23
CA LEU A 118 -0.45 -4.54 13.54
C LEU A 118 -0.91 -5.93 14.01
N THR A 119 -0.13 -6.59 14.86
CA THR A 119 -0.54 -7.90 15.43
C THR A 119 -1.70 -7.78 16.44
N ASP A 120 -1.87 -6.58 17.02
CA ASP A 120 -3.02 -6.19 17.82
C ASP A 120 -3.60 -4.91 17.18
N PRO A 121 -4.86 -4.91 16.71
CA PRO A 121 -5.46 -3.80 15.95
C PRO A 121 -5.82 -2.61 16.85
N VAL A 122 -4.81 -1.92 17.35
CA VAL A 122 -4.94 -0.73 18.23
C VAL A 122 -5.05 0.60 17.49
N GLN A 123 -4.88 0.62 16.18
CA GLN A 123 -4.99 1.80 15.34
C GLN A 123 -6.42 2.37 15.29
N ASP A 124 -6.54 3.66 14.98
CA ASP A 124 -7.82 4.31 14.75
C ASP A 124 -8.35 4.04 13.33
N VAL A 125 -7.43 3.99 12.34
CA VAL A 125 -7.74 3.67 10.95
C VAL A 125 -6.69 2.70 10.41
N TYR A 126 -7.16 1.67 9.72
CA TYR A 126 -6.34 0.79 8.90
C TYR A 126 -6.65 1.06 7.42
N ILE A 127 -5.63 1.23 6.59
CA ILE A 127 -5.77 1.36 5.15
C ILE A 127 -4.80 0.43 4.44
N ALA A 128 -5.31 -0.43 3.56
CA ALA A 128 -4.51 -1.40 2.81
C ALA A 128 -5.12 -1.70 1.45
N GLY A 129 -4.36 -2.38 0.59
CA GLY A 129 -4.88 -2.98 -0.62
C GLY A 129 -5.64 -4.28 -0.33
N ASP A 130 -6.50 -4.68 -1.27
CA ASP A 130 -7.24 -5.96 -1.24
C ASP A 130 -6.32 -7.11 -1.69
N ASN A 131 -5.64 -7.75 -0.75
CA ASN A 131 -4.75 -8.87 -1.02
C ASN A 131 -5.49 -10.09 -1.62
N PRO A 132 -6.62 -10.56 -1.06
CA PRO A 132 -7.43 -11.59 -1.70
C PRO A 132 -7.91 -11.17 -3.10
N GLY A 133 -8.31 -9.90 -3.27
CA GLY A 133 -8.73 -9.34 -4.56
C GLY A 133 -7.63 -9.40 -5.60
N LEU A 134 -6.38 -9.07 -5.24
CA LEU A 134 -5.23 -9.18 -6.14
C LEU A 134 -5.07 -10.61 -6.66
N GLY A 135 -5.08 -11.60 -5.78
CA GLY A 135 -5.01 -13.02 -6.16
C GLY A 135 -6.16 -13.44 -7.07
N LYS A 136 -7.41 -13.04 -6.74
CA LYS A 136 -8.61 -13.35 -7.55
C LYS A 136 -8.54 -12.74 -8.95
N VAL A 137 -8.21 -11.45 -9.04
CA VAL A 137 -8.14 -10.73 -10.33
C VAL A 137 -7.06 -11.33 -11.23
N ALA A 138 -5.88 -11.62 -10.67
CA ALA A 138 -4.80 -12.28 -11.41
C ALA A 138 -5.23 -13.66 -11.91
N ALA A 139 -5.83 -14.49 -11.05
CA ALA A 139 -6.28 -15.83 -11.40
C ALA A 139 -7.37 -15.83 -12.49
N GLU A 140 -8.36 -14.94 -12.38
CA GLU A 140 -9.44 -14.83 -13.36
C GLU A 140 -8.92 -14.43 -14.73
N TYR A 141 -8.04 -13.42 -14.77
CA TYR A 141 -7.44 -13.00 -16.03
C TYR A 141 -6.56 -14.09 -16.63
N MET A 142 -5.63 -14.66 -15.86
CA MET A 142 -4.71 -15.69 -16.36
C MET A 142 -5.45 -16.94 -16.80
N GLY A 143 -6.43 -17.39 -16.02
CA GLY A 143 -7.26 -18.53 -16.34
C GLY A 143 -8.00 -18.39 -17.66
N ALA A 144 -8.60 -17.21 -17.89
CA ALA A 144 -9.27 -16.89 -19.14
C ALA A 144 -8.30 -16.76 -20.32
N ALA A 145 -7.20 -16.04 -20.15
CA ALA A 145 -6.18 -15.82 -21.19
C ALA A 145 -5.49 -17.13 -21.63
N MET A 146 -5.31 -18.10 -20.72
CA MET A 146 -4.80 -19.43 -21.01
C MET A 146 -5.85 -20.38 -21.63
N GLY A 147 -7.11 -19.96 -21.75
CA GLY A 147 -8.20 -20.82 -22.22
C GLY A 147 -8.51 -21.98 -21.26
N GLY A 148 -8.26 -21.82 -19.98
CA GLY A 148 -8.56 -22.77 -18.91
C GLY A 148 -7.66 -24.00 -18.85
N LYS A 149 -6.52 -24.03 -19.55
CA LYS A 149 -5.60 -25.17 -19.60
C LYS A 149 -4.15 -24.74 -19.80
N GLY A 150 -3.22 -25.59 -19.40
CA GLY A 150 -1.77 -25.38 -19.57
C GLY A 150 -1.01 -25.50 -18.26
N ASN A 151 0.27 -25.23 -18.32
CA ASN A 151 1.21 -25.31 -17.20
C ASN A 151 1.63 -23.90 -16.78
N MET A 152 1.58 -23.62 -15.49
CA MET A 152 2.08 -22.36 -14.96
C MET A 152 2.96 -22.55 -13.74
N VAL A 153 3.77 -21.56 -13.44
CA VAL A 153 4.54 -21.46 -12.21
C VAL A 153 4.19 -20.16 -11.48
N VAL A 154 4.38 -20.17 -10.18
CA VAL A 154 4.10 -19.03 -9.30
C VAL A 154 5.38 -18.64 -8.56
N LEU A 155 5.67 -17.35 -8.53
CA LEU A 155 6.73 -16.78 -7.72
C LEU A 155 6.06 -15.90 -6.66
N GLU A 156 6.20 -16.30 -5.40
CA GLU A 156 5.48 -15.70 -4.27
C GLU A 156 6.28 -14.54 -3.64
N GLY A 157 5.60 -13.76 -2.80
CA GLY A 157 6.23 -12.74 -1.98
C GLY A 157 6.98 -13.29 -0.77
N ILE A 158 7.34 -12.40 0.16
CA ILE A 158 7.85 -12.77 1.47
C ILE A 158 6.78 -13.58 2.22
N PRO A 159 7.13 -14.73 2.83
CA PRO A 159 6.19 -15.50 3.65
C PRO A 159 5.57 -14.63 4.76
N SER A 160 4.30 -14.31 4.59
CA SER A 160 3.55 -13.38 5.44
C SER A 160 2.06 -13.60 5.26
N VAL A 161 1.22 -12.97 6.10
CA VAL A 161 -0.24 -12.98 5.95
C VAL A 161 -0.64 -12.43 4.58
N ILE A 162 -0.04 -11.32 4.14
CA ILE A 162 -0.28 -10.70 2.83
C ILE A 162 -0.06 -11.71 1.69
N ASN A 163 1.08 -12.40 1.70
CA ASN A 163 1.39 -13.42 0.70
C ASN A 163 0.39 -14.59 0.74
N THR A 164 0.09 -15.08 1.94
CA THR A 164 -0.86 -16.19 2.12
C THR A 164 -2.24 -15.86 1.57
N GLU A 165 -2.76 -14.66 1.85
CA GLU A 165 -4.06 -14.21 1.35
C GLU A 165 -4.11 -14.15 -0.19
N ARG A 166 -3.06 -13.63 -0.82
CA ARG A 166 -2.94 -13.55 -2.29
C ARG A 166 -2.92 -14.94 -2.91
N VAL A 167 -2.01 -15.80 -2.42
CA VAL A 167 -1.81 -17.16 -2.95
C VAL A 167 -3.05 -18.02 -2.75
N GLN A 168 -3.67 -17.96 -1.56
CA GLN A 168 -4.88 -18.73 -1.27
C GLN A 168 -6.01 -18.34 -2.22
N ALA A 169 -6.28 -17.03 -2.36
CA ALA A 169 -7.34 -16.54 -3.22
C ALA A 169 -7.10 -16.88 -4.70
N PHE A 170 -5.85 -16.81 -5.16
CA PHE A 170 -5.46 -17.24 -6.51
C PHE A 170 -5.75 -18.73 -6.74
N ASN A 171 -5.29 -19.58 -5.83
CA ASN A 171 -5.45 -21.03 -5.92
C ASN A 171 -6.92 -21.45 -5.86
N ASP A 172 -7.74 -20.79 -5.03
CA ASP A 172 -9.18 -21.07 -4.92
C ASP A 172 -9.90 -20.82 -6.25
N VAL A 173 -9.57 -19.70 -6.93
CA VAL A 173 -10.13 -19.42 -8.26
C VAL A 173 -9.64 -20.41 -9.30
N MET A 174 -8.33 -20.71 -9.33
CA MET A 174 -7.77 -21.69 -10.28
C MET A 174 -8.42 -23.05 -10.10
N LYS A 175 -8.54 -23.54 -8.90
CA LYS A 175 -9.18 -24.83 -8.57
C LYS A 175 -10.66 -24.86 -8.95
N ALA A 176 -11.40 -23.77 -8.67
CA ALA A 176 -12.84 -23.72 -8.89
C ALA A 176 -13.22 -23.51 -10.35
N LYS A 177 -12.51 -22.60 -11.07
CA LYS A 177 -12.91 -22.17 -12.41
C LYS A 177 -12.03 -22.73 -13.54
N TYR A 178 -10.77 -23.05 -13.25
CA TYR A 178 -9.78 -23.44 -14.26
C TYR A 178 -9.01 -24.71 -13.91
N PRO A 179 -9.69 -25.83 -13.58
CA PRO A 179 -9.04 -27.07 -13.13
C PRO A 179 -8.13 -27.73 -14.18
N GLY A 180 -8.19 -27.28 -15.43
CA GLY A 180 -7.28 -27.72 -16.50
C GLY A 180 -5.92 -27.04 -16.51
N ILE A 181 -5.74 -25.98 -15.69
CA ILE A 181 -4.44 -25.33 -15.49
C ILE A 181 -3.70 -26.04 -14.37
N LYS A 182 -2.46 -26.42 -14.63
CA LYS A 182 -1.58 -27.08 -13.67
C LYS A 182 -0.58 -26.06 -13.12
N ILE A 183 -0.64 -25.77 -11.84
CA ILE A 183 0.41 -25.03 -11.14
C ILE A 183 1.53 -26.05 -10.86
N LEU A 184 2.63 -25.94 -11.60
CA LEU A 184 3.75 -26.89 -11.53
C LEU A 184 4.57 -26.72 -10.25
N ASP A 185 4.73 -25.47 -9.83
CA ASP A 185 5.50 -25.09 -8.63
C ASP A 185 5.11 -23.70 -8.16
N SER A 186 5.34 -23.43 -6.87
CA SER A 186 5.13 -22.13 -6.23
C SER A 186 6.22 -21.93 -5.17
N GLN A 187 7.07 -20.91 -5.33
CA GLN A 187 8.21 -20.66 -4.46
C GLN A 187 8.33 -19.18 -4.08
N PRO A 188 8.79 -18.86 -2.87
CA PRO A 188 9.08 -17.49 -2.46
C PRO A 188 10.17 -16.85 -3.34
N ALA A 189 9.90 -15.66 -3.82
CA ALA A 189 10.84 -14.77 -4.50
C ALA A 189 11.01 -13.43 -3.74
N ASP A 190 10.44 -13.33 -2.54
CA ASP A 190 10.66 -12.30 -1.53
C ASP A 190 10.43 -10.85 -2.03
N TRP A 191 9.58 -10.65 -3.04
CA TRP A 191 9.36 -9.38 -3.75
C TRP A 191 10.67 -8.77 -4.30
N SER A 192 11.64 -9.62 -4.60
CA SER A 192 12.99 -9.24 -5.01
C SER A 192 13.24 -9.60 -6.48
N THR A 193 13.76 -8.65 -7.27
CA THR A 193 14.18 -8.87 -8.65
C THR A 193 15.23 -9.97 -8.74
N GLN A 194 16.22 -9.97 -7.84
CA GLN A 194 17.29 -10.97 -7.84
C GLN A 194 16.75 -12.37 -7.53
N LYS A 195 15.88 -12.49 -6.52
CA LYS A 195 15.22 -13.76 -6.19
C LYS A 195 14.31 -14.24 -7.31
N GLY A 196 13.56 -13.32 -7.93
CA GLY A 196 12.74 -13.62 -9.10
C GLY A 196 13.55 -14.23 -10.24
N LEU A 197 14.74 -13.67 -10.52
CA LEU A 197 15.71 -14.20 -11.48
C LEU A 197 16.12 -15.64 -11.13
N GLU A 198 16.58 -15.87 -9.89
CA GLU A 198 17.10 -17.16 -9.42
C GLU A 198 16.04 -18.27 -9.43
N VAL A 199 14.84 -17.98 -8.90
CA VAL A 199 13.72 -18.92 -8.87
C VAL A 199 13.28 -19.26 -10.29
N MET A 200 13.16 -18.24 -11.16
CA MET A 200 12.78 -18.47 -12.55
C MET A 200 13.81 -19.28 -13.32
N GLN A 201 15.10 -19.04 -13.14
CA GLN A 201 16.17 -19.87 -13.74
C GLN A 201 16.02 -21.34 -13.32
N THR A 202 15.72 -21.60 -12.05
CA THR A 202 15.47 -22.94 -11.53
C THR A 202 14.24 -23.57 -12.22
N TYR A 203 13.15 -22.84 -12.36
CA TYR A 203 11.95 -23.34 -13.05
C TYR A 203 12.20 -23.65 -14.52
N LEU A 204 12.94 -22.80 -15.22
CA LEU A 204 13.28 -22.99 -16.63
C LEU A 204 14.16 -24.23 -16.87
N GLN A 205 15.00 -24.61 -15.89
CA GLN A 205 15.78 -25.85 -15.93
C GLN A 205 14.94 -27.09 -15.59
N LYS A 206 14.04 -26.97 -14.61
CA LYS A 206 13.26 -28.08 -14.06
C LYS A 206 12.08 -28.49 -14.95
N TYR A 207 11.41 -27.51 -15.57
CA TYR A 207 10.17 -27.76 -16.32
C TYR A 207 10.38 -27.57 -17.82
N PRO A 208 10.17 -28.59 -18.63
CA PRO A 208 10.37 -28.50 -20.09
C PRO A 208 9.35 -27.60 -20.78
N GLN A 209 8.16 -27.42 -20.20
CA GLN A 209 7.08 -26.61 -20.74
C GLN A 209 6.44 -25.78 -19.65
N ILE A 210 6.48 -24.47 -19.79
CA ILE A 210 5.78 -23.48 -18.96
C ILE A 210 5.00 -22.57 -19.90
N ASP A 211 3.69 -22.45 -19.73
CA ASP A 211 2.84 -21.63 -20.59
C ASP A 211 2.62 -20.23 -19.99
N ALA A 212 2.59 -20.11 -18.65
CA ALA A 212 2.37 -18.83 -17.96
C ALA A 212 3.14 -18.72 -16.65
N VAL A 213 3.38 -17.49 -16.20
CA VAL A 213 4.02 -17.15 -14.93
C VAL A 213 3.21 -16.09 -14.20
N TRP A 214 2.87 -16.37 -12.94
CA TRP A 214 2.41 -15.34 -12.00
C TRP A 214 3.53 -14.99 -11.05
N ALA A 215 4.06 -13.77 -11.17
CA ALA A 215 5.17 -13.31 -10.35
C ALA A 215 4.72 -12.60 -9.06
N GLN A 216 3.42 -12.37 -8.87
CA GLN A 216 2.76 -11.74 -7.73
C GLN A 216 3.17 -10.28 -7.45
N ASP A 217 4.28 -9.83 -8.03
CA ASP A 217 4.89 -8.52 -7.85
C ASP A 217 5.73 -8.13 -9.08
N ASP A 218 5.79 -6.84 -9.36
CA ASP A 218 6.45 -6.32 -10.57
C ASP A 218 7.98 -6.35 -10.47
N ASP A 219 8.56 -6.15 -9.29
CA ASP A 219 10.00 -6.29 -9.11
C ASP A 219 10.44 -7.74 -9.34
N VAL A 220 9.64 -8.71 -8.88
CA VAL A 220 9.87 -10.13 -9.18
C VAL A 220 9.74 -10.39 -10.67
N LEU A 221 8.72 -9.81 -11.33
CA LEU A 221 8.51 -9.99 -12.77
C LEU A 221 9.69 -9.47 -13.61
N ILE A 222 10.36 -8.39 -13.18
CA ILE A 222 11.59 -7.92 -13.83
C ILE A 222 12.64 -9.03 -13.88
N GLY A 223 12.88 -9.72 -12.76
CA GLY A 223 13.81 -10.83 -12.67
C GLY A 223 13.38 -12.04 -13.53
N VAL A 224 12.09 -12.36 -13.51
CA VAL A 224 11.48 -13.42 -14.34
C VAL A 224 11.71 -13.16 -15.84
N LEU A 225 11.42 -11.93 -16.28
CA LEU A 225 11.61 -11.51 -17.68
C LEU A 225 13.08 -11.60 -18.10
N GLN A 226 14.00 -11.25 -17.20
CA GLN A 226 15.43 -11.37 -17.45
C GLN A 226 15.83 -12.85 -17.62
N ALA A 227 15.47 -13.73 -16.68
CA ALA A 227 15.76 -15.17 -16.74
C ALA A 227 15.22 -15.80 -18.04
N TYR A 228 13.96 -15.48 -18.38
CA TYR A 228 13.34 -16.01 -19.58
C TYR A 228 14.05 -15.56 -20.86
N ARG A 229 14.41 -14.29 -20.96
CA ARG A 229 15.18 -13.76 -22.09
C ARG A 229 16.53 -14.44 -22.24
N GLU A 230 17.26 -14.62 -21.13
CA GLU A 230 18.58 -15.26 -21.10
C GLU A 230 18.53 -16.75 -21.45
N SER A 231 17.44 -17.44 -21.11
CA SER A 231 17.25 -18.86 -21.42
C SER A 231 17.06 -19.16 -22.92
N GLY A 232 16.68 -18.14 -23.71
CA GLY A 232 16.35 -18.30 -25.12
C GLY A 232 15.06 -19.09 -25.41
N ARG A 233 14.31 -19.52 -24.39
CA ARG A 233 13.03 -20.25 -24.52
C ARG A 233 11.94 -19.39 -25.17
N LYS A 234 10.90 -20.04 -25.71
CA LYS A 234 9.78 -19.39 -26.44
C LYS A 234 8.42 -19.96 -26.08
N ASP A 235 8.34 -20.81 -25.08
CA ASP A 235 7.12 -21.53 -24.66
C ASP A 235 6.16 -20.67 -23.85
N ILE A 236 6.65 -19.76 -22.99
CA ILE A 236 5.81 -18.89 -22.16
C ILE A 236 5.09 -17.85 -23.03
N LYS A 237 3.79 -17.72 -22.81
CA LYS A 237 2.90 -16.82 -23.58
C LYS A 237 2.29 -15.71 -22.74
N LEU A 238 2.33 -15.84 -21.40
CA LEU A 238 1.71 -14.90 -20.48
C LEU A 238 2.52 -14.80 -19.19
N MET A 239 2.82 -13.58 -18.79
CA MET A 239 3.42 -13.27 -17.50
C MET A 239 2.68 -12.11 -16.88
N ILE A 240 2.37 -12.19 -15.59
CA ILE A 240 1.74 -11.11 -14.81
C ILE A 240 2.55 -10.88 -13.55
N GLY A 241 2.77 -9.62 -13.23
CA GLY A 241 3.32 -9.15 -11.97
C GLY A 241 2.23 -8.87 -10.94
N GLY A 242 2.25 -7.69 -10.44
CA GLY A 242 1.32 -7.11 -9.47
C GLY A 242 1.87 -5.79 -8.91
N ALA A 243 0.97 -4.99 -8.42
CA ALA A 243 1.18 -3.68 -7.83
C ALA A 243 1.09 -2.48 -8.80
N GLY A 244 1.24 -2.66 -10.09
CA GLY A 244 1.07 -1.58 -11.08
C GLY A 244 2.24 -0.62 -11.13
N SER A 245 3.47 -1.15 -11.29
CA SER A 245 4.64 -0.32 -11.47
C SER A 245 4.60 0.41 -12.82
N LYS A 246 5.20 1.59 -12.84
CA LYS A 246 5.34 2.39 -14.07
C LYS A 246 5.92 1.58 -15.23
N GLN A 247 6.90 0.72 -14.96
CA GLN A 247 7.54 -0.09 -15.97
C GLN A 247 6.59 -1.14 -16.55
N MET A 248 5.82 -1.84 -15.71
CA MET A 248 4.88 -2.87 -16.17
C MET A 248 3.66 -2.25 -16.81
N ILE A 249 3.11 -1.18 -16.26
CA ILE A 249 2.03 -0.41 -16.91
C ILE A 249 2.47 0.06 -18.31
N LYS A 250 3.71 0.55 -18.47
CA LYS A 250 4.24 0.97 -19.77
C LYS A 250 4.30 -0.20 -20.76
N ARG A 251 4.73 -1.39 -20.33
CA ARG A 251 4.73 -2.60 -21.15
C ARG A 251 3.33 -2.96 -21.62
N VAL A 252 2.35 -2.95 -20.72
CA VAL A 252 0.94 -3.19 -21.04
C VAL A 252 0.43 -2.17 -22.07
N MET A 253 0.73 -0.88 -21.88
CA MET A 253 0.35 0.18 -22.83
C MET A 253 0.96 -0.02 -24.21
N ASP A 254 2.23 -0.43 -24.28
CA ASP A 254 2.95 -0.66 -25.53
C ASP A 254 2.52 -1.96 -26.23
N GLY A 255 1.75 -2.81 -25.55
CA GLY A 255 1.28 -4.08 -26.10
C GLY A 255 2.34 -5.18 -26.10
N ASP A 256 3.12 -5.26 -25.01
CA ASP A 256 4.11 -6.32 -24.80
C ASP A 256 3.42 -7.70 -24.92
N PRO A 257 3.95 -8.63 -25.75
CA PRO A 257 3.30 -9.91 -25.99
C PRO A 257 3.32 -10.85 -24.78
N LEU A 258 4.21 -10.64 -23.82
CA LEU A 258 4.32 -11.46 -22.60
C LEU A 258 3.57 -10.81 -21.43
N VAL A 259 3.73 -9.48 -21.25
CA VAL A 259 3.12 -8.73 -20.14
C VAL A 259 1.89 -7.98 -20.67
N GLN A 260 0.78 -8.72 -20.78
CA GLN A 260 -0.45 -8.22 -21.39
C GLN A 260 -1.38 -7.51 -20.40
N ALA A 261 -1.16 -7.74 -19.12
CA ALA A 261 -1.94 -7.16 -18.02
C ALA A 261 -1.11 -7.08 -16.75
N ASP A 262 -1.65 -6.35 -15.78
CA ASP A 262 -1.15 -6.24 -14.42
C ASP A 262 -2.32 -6.09 -13.45
N VAL A 263 -2.07 -6.12 -12.14
CA VAL A 263 -3.09 -5.94 -11.10
C VAL A 263 -2.64 -4.87 -10.12
N THR A 264 -3.53 -3.92 -9.80
CA THR A 264 -3.18 -2.82 -8.91
C THR A 264 -2.94 -3.28 -7.47
N TYR A 265 -1.91 -2.73 -6.85
CA TYR A 265 -1.67 -2.66 -5.40
C TYR A 265 -0.84 -1.40 -5.12
N PRO A 266 -1.47 -0.21 -5.20
CA PRO A 266 -0.73 1.03 -5.38
C PRO A 266 -0.03 1.48 -4.11
N PRO A 267 1.29 1.80 -4.15
CA PRO A 267 2.01 2.40 -3.02
C PRO A 267 1.48 3.80 -2.67
N SER A 268 0.71 4.42 -3.57
CA SER A 268 0.05 5.71 -3.31
C SER A 268 -0.98 5.68 -2.18
N MET A 269 -1.34 4.51 -1.64
CA MET A 269 -2.22 4.38 -0.46
C MET A 269 -1.73 5.17 0.76
N ILE A 270 -0.43 5.44 0.85
CA ILE A 270 0.14 6.28 1.91
C ILE A 270 -0.34 7.74 1.84
N TYR A 271 -0.64 8.25 0.65
CA TYR A 271 -1.12 9.63 0.47
C TYR A 271 -2.47 9.86 1.18
N PRO A 272 -3.55 9.09 0.90
CA PRO A 272 -4.79 9.20 1.68
C PRO A 272 -4.58 8.87 3.17
N ALA A 273 -3.69 7.95 3.55
CA ALA A 273 -3.40 7.65 4.95
C ALA A 273 -2.92 8.88 5.73
N ILE A 274 -2.02 9.67 5.14
CA ILE A 274 -1.51 10.92 5.75
C ILE A 274 -2.65 11.96 5.87
N ASN A 275 -3.54 12.06 4.87
CA ASN A 275 -4.72 12.92 4.96
C ASN A 275 -5.68 12.47 6.07
N LEU A 276 -5.91 11.16 6.20
CA LEU A 276 -6.76 10.59 7.26
C LEU A 276 -6.21 10.90 8.66
N ALA A 277 -4.89 10.88 8.84
CA ALA A 277 -4.27 11.28 10.11
C ALA A 277 -4.55 12.74 10.44
N VAL A 278 -4.48 13.66 9.48
CA VAL A 278 -4.81 15.07 9.67
C VAL A 278 -6.29 15.27 10.03
N LEU A 279 -7.19 14.60 9.28
CA LEU A 279 -8.63 14.64 9.57
C LEU A 279 -8.96 14.07 10.94
N GLY A 280 -8.39 12.90 11.28
CA GLY A 280 -8.65 12.23 12.56
C GLY A 280 -8.25 13.05 13.78
N VAL A 281 -7.05 13.66 13.77
CA VAL A 281 -6.60 14.56 14.86
C VAL A 281 -7.53 15.76 15.02
N ARG A 282 -8.12 16.26 13.94
CA ARG A 282 -9.03 17.40 13.95
C ARG A 282 -10.48 17.02 14.28
N GLY A 283 -10.76 15.75 14.49
CA GLY A 283 -12.13 15.28 14.68
C GLY A 283 -13.00 15.49 13.43
N GLN A 284 -12.39 15.58 12.26
CA GLN A 284 -13.06 15.74 10.96
C GLN A 284 -13.28 14.37 10.31
N ASN A 285 -14.25 14.30 9.41
CA ASN A 285 -14.54 13.09 8.63
C ASN A 285 -14.35 13.35 7.13
N LEU A 286 -14.45 12.28 6.35
CA LEU A 286 -14.45 12.37 4.89
C LEU A 286 -15.67 13.19 4.42
N PRO A 287 -15.53 13.99 3.35
CA PRO A 287 -16.65 14.75 2.81
C PRO A 287 -17.85 13.86 2.47
N GLY A 288 -19.04 14.28 2.87
CA GLY A 288 -20.29 13.54 2.63
C GLY A 288 -20.61 12.45 3.65
N PHE A 289 -19.71 12.11 4.56
CA PHE A 289 -20.00 11.19 5.66
C PHE A 289 -20.70 11.94 6.81
N ILE A 290 -21.79 11.37 7.34
CA ILE A 290 -22.54 11.92 8.48
C ILE A 290 -22.05 11.37 9.83
N GLN A 291 -21.26 10.32 9.81
CA GLN A 291 -20.64 9.73 10.99
C GLN A 291 -19.63 10.71 11.60
N LYS A 292 -19.50 10.69 12.94
CA LYS A 292 -18.54 11.56 13.65
C LYS A 292 -17.09 11.08 13.58
N LYS A 293 -16.88 9.80 13.27
CA LYS A 293 -15.54 9.19 13.21
C LYS A 293 -15.24 8.73 11.79
N LEU A 294 -13.97 8.75 11.43
CA LEU A 294 -13.48 8.13 10.20
C LEU A 294 -13.80 6.62 10.20
N PRO A 295 -13.93 5.99 9.02
CA PRO A 295 -13.98 4.53 8.93
C PRO A 295 -12.76 3.92 9.62
N SER A 296 -12.97 2.85 10.39
CA SER A 296 -11.87 2.15 11.07
C SER A 296 -11.01 1.34 10.09
N GLU A 297 -11.57 1.02 8.92
CA GLU A 297 -10.89 0.26 7.87
C GLU A 297 -11.25 0.79 6.49
N ILE A 298 -10.25 0.87 5.62
CA ILE A 298 -10.37 1.25 4.21
C ILE A 298 -9.55 0.26 3.39
N ILE A 299 -10.23 -0.58 2.60
CA ILE A 299 -9.58 -1.54 1.70
C ILE A 299 -9.70 -1.03 0.26
N ILE A 300 -8.55 -0.84 -0.38
CA ILE A 300 -8.46 -0.38 -1.77
C ILE A 300 -8.57 -1.60 -2.67
N SER A 301 -9.63 -1.66 -3.47
CA SER A 301 -9.89 -2.77 -4.37
C SER A 301 -8.75 -3.00 -5.35
N ALA A 302 -8.42 -4.26 -5.59
CA ALA A 302 -7.53 -4.62 -6.67
C ALA A 302 -8.26 -4.52 -8.01
N GLU A 303 -7.60 -3.93 -9.00
CA GLU A 303 -8.16 -3.71 -10.34
C GLU A 303 -7.23 -4.28 -11.41
N LEU A 304 -7.82 -4.87 -12.46
CA LEU A 304 -7.07 -5.34 -13.61
C LEU A 304 -6.63 -4.15 -14.46
N ILE A 305 -5.32 -4.06 -14.68
CA ILE A 305 -4.72 -3.14 -15.65
C ILE A 305 -4.53 -3.92 -16.95
N ASN A 306 -5.09 -3.42 -18.04
CA ASN A 306 -4.91 -3.97 -19.39
C ASN A 306 -4.73 -2.83 -20.40
N LYS A 307 -4.52 -3.16 -21.67
CA LYS A 307 -4.25 -2.16 -22.72
C LYS A 307 -5.33 -1.07 -22.82
N ALA A 308 -6.59 -1.38 -22.48
CA ALA A 308 -7.70 -0.43 -22.60
C ALA A 308 -7.67 0.65 -21.51
N ASN A 309 -7.17 0.32 -20.31
CA ASN A 309 -7.21 1.22 -19.15
C ASN A 309 -5.82 1.59 -18.59
N ALA A 310 -4.73 0.98 -19.03
CA ALA A 310 -3.39 1.15 -18.48
C ALA A 310 -2.94 2.64 -18.40
N LYS A 311 -3.36 3.46 -19.37
CA LYS A 311 -3.05 4.90 -19.38
C LYS A 311 -3.57 5.64 -18.15
N GLN A 312 -4.64 5.16 -17.51
CA GLN A 312 -5.24 5.78 -16.31
C GLN A 312 -4.36 5.60 -15.07
N TYR A 313 -3.56 4.53 -15.06
CA TYR A 313 -2.67 4.16 -13.93
C TYR A 313 -1.23 4.63 -14.15
N TYR A 314 -0.88 5.09 -15.36
CA TYR A 314 0.47 5.48 -15.70
C TYR A 314 0.82 6.87 -15.17
N ASP A 315 1.70 6.93 -14.18
CA ASP A 315 2.32 8.17 -13.71
C ASP A 315 3.78 8.23 -14.18
N PRO A 316 4.14 9.11 -15.15
CA PRO A 316 5.51 9.23 -15.63
C PRO A 316 6.50 9.71 -14.56
N ASN A 317 6.01 10.36 -13.49
CA ASN A 317 6.83 10.89 -12.40
C ASN A 317 6.98 9.91 -11.24
N SER A 318 6.20 8.82 -11.21
CA SER A 318 6.33 7.81 -10.17
C SER A 318 7.72 7.19 -10.17
N MET A 319 8.22 6.88 -8.98
CA MET A 319 9.46 6.11 -8.80
C MET A 319 9.21 4.59 -8.94
N PHE A 320 7.93 4.20 -8.81
CA PHE A 320 7.46 2.83 -8.95
C PHE A 320 6.51 2.69 -10.14
#